data_891e198fc5071d938c20c1293660e40a
#
_entry.id   891e198fc5071d938c20c1293660e40a
#
_cell.length_a   1.000
_cell.length_b   1.000
_cell.length_c   1.000
_cell.angle_alpha   90.00
_cell.angle_beta   90.00
_cell.angle_gamma   90.00
#
_symmetry.space_group_name_H-M   'P 1'
#
loop_
_entity.id
_entity.type
_entity.pdbx_description
1 polymer ?
#
loop_
_entity_poly.entity_id
_entity_poly.type
_entity_poly.pdbx_seq_one_letter_code
_entity_poly.pdbx_strand_id
1 'polypeptide(L)'
;LPIIEDDIYRELWIDEPPPAPLKSIDKHGHVLYVGSLSKTLSPGLRIGWIIGPEPVIERLSDIKMQTDYGSSSLSQRVAAEWIKKGFYEEHVANVRIQLKERRQIMIQALNKYCADVASWDIPSGGFFIWLKVVHNIPMKKLFSEALSKGILLNPGRIYEEESDQYIRLSYGYASPEQMTNGVKLLSELIRKLMA
;
A
#
# COMPACT_ATOMS: atom_id res chain seq x y z
N LEU A 1 22.24 15.91 0.04
CA LEU A 1 20.80 15.95 -0.23
C LEU A 1 20.09 15.13 0.84
N PRO A 2 19.08 15.66 1.55
CA PRO A 2 18.30 14.87 2.50
C PRO A 2 17.43 13.83 1.78
N ILE A 3 17.22 12.69 2.44
CA ILE A 3 16.38 11.59 1.96
C ILE A 3 15.26 11.39 2.97
N ILE A 4 14.02 11.24 2.49
CA ILE A 4 12.90 10.76 3.31
C ILE A 4 12.66 9.30 2.91
N GLU A 5 12.90 8.39 3.85
CA GLU A 5 12.65 6.97 3.70
C GLU A 5 11.28 6.64 4.28
N ASP A 6 10.27 6.49 3.41
CA ASP A 6 8.91 6.09 3.79
C ASP A 6 8.82 4.55 3.79
N ASP A 7 8.87 3.97 4.98
CA ASP A 7 8.96 2.53 5.19
C ASP A 7 7.70 1.95 5.88
N ILE A 8 6.55 2.59 5.70
CA ILE A 8 5.27 2.23 6.36
C ILE A 8 4.73 0.85 5.96
N TYR A 9 5.23 0.25 4.88
CA TYR A 9 4.87 -1.09 4.41
C TYR A 9 5.91 -2.17 4.75
N ARG A 10 7.02 -1.82 5.40
CA ARG A 10 8.16 -2.70 5.64
C ARG A 10 7.77 -4.08 6.17
N GLU A 11 6.88 -4.12 7.14
CA GLU A 11 6.48 -5.37 7.78
C GLU A 11 5.48 -6.22 6.97
N LEU A 12 5.00 -5.70 5.84
CA LEU A 12 4.02 -6.39 4.98
C LEU A 12 4.68 -7.14 3.81
N TRP A 13 5.90 -7.64 4.00
CA TRP A 13 6.54 -8.53 3.04
C TRP A 13 5.86 -9.89 3.00
N ILE A 14 5.90 -10.58 1.84
CA ILE A 14 5.22 -11.87 1.62
C ILE A 14 6.23 -12.97 1.32
N ASP A 15 7.17 -12.71 0.43
CA ASP A 15 8.10 -13.74 -0.05
C ASP A 15 9.40 -13.74 0.77
N GLU A 16 9.99 -12.56 0.97
CA GLU A 16 11.23 -12.39 1.75
C GLU A 16 11.26 -11.03 2.45
N PRO A 17 11.96 -10.90 3.57
CA PRO A 17 12.13 -9.63 4.26
C PRO A 17 12.81 -8.59 3.35
N PRO A 18 12.42 -7.32 3.42
CA PRO A 18 13.11 -6.27 2.68
C PRO A 18 14.55 -6.08 3.21
N PRO A 19 15.45 -5.48 2.41
CA PRO A 19 16.79 -5.12 2.85
C PRO A 19 16.75 -4.17 4.05
N ALA A 20 17.88 -4.03 4.75
CA ALA A 20 17.99 -3.09 5.88
C ALA A 20 17.63 -1.67 5.43
N PRO A 21 16.95 -0.87 6.28
CA PRO A 21 16.60 0.51 5.94
C PRO A 21 17.86 1.35 5.63
N LEU A 22 17.76 2.32 4.74
CA LEU A 22 18.82 3.30 4.48
C LEU A 22 19.24 4.01 5.77
N LYS A 23 18.28 4.28 6.65
CA LYS A 23 18.53 4.86 7.98
C LYS A 23 19.50 4.06 8.81
N SER A 24 19.53 2.74 8.68
CA SER A 24 20.42 1.87 9.46
C SER A 24 21.91 2.05 9.13
N ILE A 25 22.22 2.57 7.95
CA ILE A 25 23.60 2.85 7.48
C ILE A 25 23.92 4.35 7.43
N ASP A 26 22.98 5.21 7.77
CA ASP A 26 23.12 6.67 7.78
C ASP A 26 24.00 7.13 8.95
N LYS A 27 25.27 7.45 8.67
CA LYS A 27 26.23 7.96 9.65
C LYS A 27 26.23 9.49 9.79
N HIS A 28 25.59 10.20 8.87
CA HIS A 28 25.69 11.66 8.74
C HIS A 28 24.37 12.40 8.95
N GLY A 29 23.30 11.70 9.30
CA GLY A 29 21.99 12.31 9.54
C GLY A 29 21.29 12.83 8.29
N HIS A 30 21.53 12.21 7.13
CA HIS A 30 20.91 12.61 5.88
C HIS A 30 19.55 11.93 5.64
N VAL A 31 19.21 10.88 6.40
CA VAL A 31 18.00 10.12 6.23
C VAL A 31 17.00 10.41 7.35
N LEU A 32 15.80 10.81 6.97
CA LEU A 32 14.59 10.85 7.82
C LEU A 32 13.80 9.57 7.56
N TYR A 33 13.75 8.67 8.53
CA TYR A 33 12.99 7.44 8.44
C TYR A 33 11.58 7.67 8.95
N VAL A 34 10.56 7.25 8.19
CA VAL A 34 9.14 7.34 8.52
C VAL A 34 8.54 5.95 8.68
N GLY A 35 7.95 5.69 9.82
CA GLY A 35 7.25 4.45 10.12
C GLY A 35 5.82 4.69 10.62
N SER A 36 4.97 3.66 10.55
CA SER A 36 3.58 3.75 11.00
C SER A 36 2.98 2.39 11.34
N LEU A 37 2.09 2.35 12.32
CA LEU A 37 1.24 1.19 12.63
C LEU A 37 -0.06 1.14 11.81
N SER A 38 -0.33 2.16 10.99
CA SER A 38 -1.59 2.27 10.24
C SER A 38 -1.81 1.15 9.23
N LYS A 39 -0.73 0.58 8.69
CA LYS A 39 -0.80 -0.48 7.66
C LYS A 39 -0.61 -1.88 8.24
N THR A 40 0.08 -1.97 9.36
CA THR A 40 0.46 -3.24 9.99
C THR A 40 -0.43 -3.65 11.15
N LEU A 41 -1.04 -2.67 11.86
CA LEU A 41 -1.90 -2.94 13.01
C LEU A 41 -3.31 -2.38 12.81
N SER A 42 -3.45 -1.06 12.82
CA SER A 42 -4.76 -0.41 12.64
C SER A 42 -4.61 1.05 12.22
N PRO A 43 -5.28 1.46 11.13
CA PRO A 43 -5.29 2.87 10.73
C PRO A 43 -6.00 3.77 11.75
N GLY A 44 -6.92 3.23 12.56
CA GLY A 44 -7.67 3.96 13.58
C GLY A 44 -6.82 4.40 14.77
N LEU A 45 -5.68 3.77 15.05
CA LEU A 45 -4.79 4.15 16.14
C LEU A 45 -4.08 5.48 15.90
N ARG A 46 -3.88 5.89 14.64
CA ARG A 46 -3.21 7.14 14.27
C ARG A 46 -1.78 7.28 14.84
N ILE A 47 -1.02 6.17 14.83
CA ILE A 47 0.37 6.13 15.31
C ILE A 47 1.33 6.04 14.14
N GLY A 48 2.30 6.93 14.13
CA GLY A 48 3.47 6.93 13.27
C GLY A 48 4.64 7.59 14.00
N TRP A 49 5.83 7.45 13.46
CA TRP A 49 7.05 8.02 14.02
C TRP A 49 8.00 8.47 12.92
N ILE A 50 8.88 9.39 13.28
CA ILE A 50 9.99 9.84 12.44
C ILE A 50 11.28 9.68 13.25
N ILE A 51 12.31 9.13 12.62
CA ILE A 51 13.66 9.00 13.17
C ILE A 51 14.61 9.82 12.31
N GLY A 52 15.31 10.77 12.93
CA GLY A 52 16.19 11.68 12.22
C GLY A 52 17.18 12.41 13.11
N PRO A 53 17.94 13.38 12.58
CA PRO A 53 18.82 14.23 13.36
C PRO A 53 18.05 15.04 14.40
N GLU A 54 18.63 15.20 15.59
CA GLU A 54 18.00 15.89 16.74
C GLU A 54 17.45 17.28 16.37
N PRO A 55 18.17 18.19 15.69
CA PRO A 55 17.61 19.53 15.37
C PRO A 55 16.38 19.47 14.45
N VAL A 56 16.30 18.46 13.59
CA VAL A 56 15.12 18.26 12.72
C VAL A 56 13.94 17.74 13.54
N ILE A 57 14.17 16.78 14.44
CA ILE A 57 13.14 16.21 15.30
C ILE A 57 12.59 17.26 16.28
N GLU A 58 13.45 18.10 16.87
CA GLU A 58 13.02 19.22 17.71
C GLU A 58 12.09 20.16 16.95
N ARG A 59 12.49 20.57 15.73
CA ARG A 59 11.67 21.44 14.90
C ARG A 59 10.33 20.81 14.50
N LEU A 60 10.31 19.52 14.20
CA LEU A 60 9.08 18.79 13.90
C LEU A 60 8.17 18.67 15.13
N SER A 61 8.74 18.51 16.33
CA SER A 61 7.99 18.51 17.59
C SER A 61 7.30 19.83 17.83
N ASP A 62 7.99 20.96 17.61
CA ASP A 62 7.40 22.30 17.73
C ASP A 62 6.22 22.49 16.76
N ILE A 63 6.40 22.10 15.51
CA ILE A 63 5.35 22.18 14.48
C ILE A 63 4.17 21.29 14.88
N LYS A 64 4.42 20.08 15.37
CA LYS A 64 3.38 19.17 15.81
C LYS A 64 2.58 19.73 16.97
N MET A 65 3.24 20.33 17.98
CA MET A 65 2.57 20.99 19.09
C MET A 65 1.65 22.12 18.63
N GLN A 66 2.02 22.85 17.59
CA GLN A 66 1.20 23.93 17.01
C GLN A 66 0.05 23.39 16.14
N THR A 67 0.16 22.15 15.62
CA THR A 67 -0.81 21.58 14.69
C THR A 67 -1.91 20.80 15.41
N ASP A 68 -1.58 19.90 16.34
CA ASP A 68 -2.54 18.98 16.95
C ASP A 68 -2.34 18.74 18.46
N TYR A 69 -1.46 19.48 19.12
CA TYR A 69 -1.12 19.36 20.55
C TYR A 69 -0.65 17.96 21.00
N GLY A 70 -0.42 17.03 20.07
CA GLY A 70 0.10 15.69 20.34
C GLY A 70 -0.81 14.55 19.91
N SER A 71 -0.27 13.36 19.96
CA SER A 71 -0.97 12.12 19.58
C SER A 71 -1.71 11.53 20.79
N SER A 72 -2.80 10.78 20.53
CA SER A 72 -3.58 10.10 21.58
C SER A 72 -2.70 9.22 22.48
N SER A 73 -2.63 9.54 23.76
CA SER A 73 -1.91 8.75 24.76
C SER A 73 -2.53 7.36 24.97
N LEU A 74 -3.85 7.22 24.79
CA LEU A 74 -4.52 5.92 24.83
C LEU A 74 -4.04 5.02 23.71
N SER A 75 -4.04 5.52 22.45
CA SER A 75 -3.55 4.76 21.30
C SER A 75 -2.09 4.33 21.48
N GLN A 76 -1.24 5.22 21.99
CA GLN A 76 0.17 4.90 22.26
C GLN A 76 0.31 3.79 23.32
N ARG A 77 -0.46 3.84 24.41
CA ARG A 77 -0.45 2.80 25.44
C ARG A 77 -0.95 1.45 24.92
N VAL A 78 -2.01 1.44 24.11
CA VAL A 78 -2.51 0.21 23.47
C VAL A 78 -1.42 -0.40 22.57
N ALA A 79 -0.79 0.41 21.71
CA ALA A 79 0.28 -0.08 20.84
C ALA A 79 1.49 -0.60 21.66
N ALA A 80 1.91 0.11 22.69
CA ALA A 80 3.01 -0.29 23.56
C ALA A 80 2.73 -1.63 24.26
N GLU A 81 1.51 -1.85 24.77
CA GLU A 81 1.12 -3.13 25.38
C GLU A 81 1.09 -4.28 24.37
N TRP A 82 0.62 -4.04 23.14
CA TRP A 82 0.64 -5.04 22.07
C TRP A 82 2.06 -5.48 21.71
N ILE A 83 2.96 -4.52 21.50
CA ILE A 83 4.37 -4.79 21.21
C ILE A 83 5.02 -5.52 22.38
N LYS A 84 4.86 -5.01 23.61
CA LYS A 84 5.45 -5.60 24.81
C LYS A 84 5.03 -7.08 25.08
N LYS A 85 3.80 -7.43 24.69
CA LYS A 85 3.24 -8.78 24.87
C LYS A 85 3.51 -9.72 23.68
N GLY A 86 4.17 -9.26 22.62
CA GLY A 86 4.41 -10.05 21.41
C GLY A 86 3.19 -10.19 20.49
N PHE A 87 2.06 -9.57 20.82
CA PHE A 87 0.84 -9.65 20.00
C PHE A 87 1.00 -8.97 18.64
N TYR A 88 1.85 -7.94 18.56
CA TYR A 88 2.12 -7.26 17.30
C TYR A 88 2.81 -8.19 16.30
N GLU A 89 3.85 -8.88 16.72
CA GLU A 89 4.62 -9.81 15.89
C GLU A 89 3.74 -10.97 15.42
N GLU A 90 2.93 -11.55 16.32
CA GLU A 90 1.97 -12.61 15.98
C GLU A 90 0.93 -12.12 14.98
N HIS A 91 0.38 -10.93 15.19
CA HIS A 91 -0.60 -10.32 14.29
C HIS A 91 -0.01 -10.10 12.89
N VAL A 92 1.20 -9.51 12.80
CA VAL A 92 1.86 -9.26 11.52
C VAL A 92 2.18 -10.56 10.78
N ALA A 93 2.61 -11.61 11.49
CA ALA A 93 2.82 -12.93 10.90
C ALA A 93 1.52 -13.48 10.27
N ASN A 94 0.40 -13.38 10.98
CA ASN A 94 -0.91 -13.78 10.47
C ASN A 94 -1.38 -12.94 9.28
N VAL A 95 -1.14 -11.62 9.31
CA VAL A 95 -1.45 -10.72 8.19
C VAL A 95 -0.66 -11.12 6.94
N ARG A 96 0.64 -11.45 7.06
CA ARG A 96 1.47 -11.91 5.93
C ARG A 96 0.92 -13.16 5.28
N ILE A 97 0.48 -14.16 6.08
CA ILE A 97 -0.15 -15.38 5.57
C ILE A 97 -1.40 -15.04 4.75
N GLN A 98 -2.30 -14.23 5.31
CA GLN A 98 -3.52 -13.81 4.62
C GLN A 98 -3.23 -13.00 3.35
N LEU A 99 -2.25 -12.11 3.38
CA LEU A 99 -1.85 -11.33 2.19
C LEU A 99 -1.29 -12.22 1.09
N LYS A 100 -0.53 -13.27 1.43
CA LYS A 100 -0.03 -14.25 0.47
C LYS A 100 -1.17 -14.99 -0.24
N GLU A 101 -2.15 -15.46 0.50
CA GLU A 101 -3.34 -16.13 -0.04
C GLU A 101 -4.14 -15.20 -0.95
N ARG A 102 -4.39 -13.97 -0.51
CA ARG A 102 -5.15 -12.96 -1.25
C ARG A 102 -4.44 -12.53 -2.52
N ARG A 103 -3.11 -12.32 -2.45
CA ARG A 103 -2.27 -12.06 -3.63
C ARG A 103 -2.40 -13.19 -4.65
N GLN A 104 -2.35 -14.43 -4.20
CA GLN A 104 -2.48 -15.60 -5.08
C GLN A 104 -3.84 -15.63 -5.79
N ILE A 105 -4.94 -15.35 -5.09
CA ILE A 105 -6.29 -15.27 -5.68
C ILE A 105 -6.35 -14.16 -6.73
N MET A 106 -5.81 -12.98 -6.43
CA MET A 106 -5.77 -11.86 -7.38
C MET A 106 -4.98 -12.22 -8.63
N ILE A 107 -3.79 -12.82 -8.48
CA ILE A 107 -2.94 -13.24 -9.61
C ILE A 107 -3.64 -14.30 -10.45
N GLN A 108 -4.30 -15.28 -9.85
CA GLN A 108 -5.07 -16.29 -10.58
C GLN A 108 -6.20 -15.65 -11.40
N ALA A 109 -6.92 -14.68 -10.81
CA ALA A 109 -7.97 -13.96 -11.52
C ALA A 109 -7.40 -13.12 -12.68
N LEU A 110 -6.29 -12.42 -12.48
CA LEU A 110 -5.62 -11.65 -13.52
C LEU A 110 -5.13 -12.55 -14.66
N ASN A 111 -4.46 -13.65 -14.37
CA ASN A 111 -4.01 -14.62 -15.36
C ASN A 111 -5.17 -15.19 -16.18
N LYS A 112 -6.30 -15.45 -15.52
CA LYS A 112 -7.47 -16.03 -16.17
C LYS A 112 -8.21 -15.05 -17.07
N TYR A 113 -8.31 -13.78 -16.68
CA TYR A 113 -9.23 -12.84 -17.33
C TYR A 113 -8.53 -11.67 -18.05
N CYS A 114 -7.29 -11.32 -17.67
CA CYS A 114 -6.63 -10.11 -18.15
C CYS A 114 -5.33 -10.35 -18.93
N ALA A 115 -4.88 -11.59 -19.10
CA ALA A 115 -3.59 -11.92 -19.71
C ALA A 115 -3.38 -11.37 -21.13
N ASP A 116 -4.46 -11.15 -21.87
CA ASP A 116 -4.46 -10.60 -23.25
C ASP A 116 -4.60 -9.06 -23.29
N VAL A 117 -5.04 -8.43 -22.21
CA VAL A 117 -5.37 -6.99 -22.19
C VAL A 117 -4.52 -6.17 -21.21
N ALA A 118 -3.78 -6.83 -20.34
CA ALA A 118 -2.99 -6.15 -19.30
C ALA A 118 -1.71 -6.94 -18.97
N SER A 119 -0.74 -6.23 -18.37
CA SER A 119 0.48 -6.81 -17.80
C SER A 119 0.70 -6.29 -16.38
N TRP A 120 1.40 -7.05 -15.56
CA TRP A 120 1.71 -6.70 -14.17
C TRP A 120 2.92 -7.47 -13.68
N ASP A 121 3.60 -6.92 -12.68
CA ASP A 121 4.59 -7.63 -11.90
C ASP A 121 3.95 -8.19 -10.63
N ILE A 122 4.46 -9.33 -10.15
CA ILE A 122 4.02 -9.94 -8.89
C ILE A 122 4.76 -9.25 -7.76
N PRO A 123 4.07 -8.49 -6.88
CA PRO A 123 4.73 -7.80 -5.78
C PRO A 123 5.21 -8.79 -4.71
N SER A 124 6.43 -8.61 -4.19
CA SER A 124 6.99 -9.39 -3.09
C SER A 124 6.41 -9.06 -1.72
N GLY A 125 5.59 -8.01 -1.63
CA GLY A 125 4.94 -7.55 -0.39
C GLY A 125 3.88 -6.47 -0.63
N GLY A 126 3.37 -5.92 0.46
CA GLY A 126 2.28 -4.95 0.44
C GLY A 126 0.93 -5.57 0.08
N PHE A 127 0.02 -4.78 -0.44
CA PHE A 127 -1.33 -5.24 -0.82
C PHE A 127 -1.85 -4.60 -2.12
N PHE A 128 -0.92 -4.24 -3.02
CA PHE A 128 -1.25 -3.65 -4.30
C PHE A 128 -0.55 -4.36 -5.45
N ILE A 129 -1.24 -4.45 -6.58
CA ILE A 129 -0.67 -4.81 -7.88
C ILE A 129 -0.71 -3.57 -8.76
N TRP A 130 0.39 -3.27 -9.44
CA TRP A 130 0.50 -2.23 -10.45
C TRP A 130 0.24 -2.84 -11.81
N LEU A 131 -0.96 -2.60 -12.34
CA LEU A 131 -1.43 -3.22 -13.58
C LEU A 131 -1.35 -2.19 -14.71
N LYS A 132 -0.72 -2.58 -15.82
CA LYS A 132 -0.66 -1.80 -17.06
C LYS A 132 -1.65 -2.36 -18.07
N VAL A 133 -2.58 -1.54 -18.55
CA VAL A 133 -3.39 -1.87 -19.72
C VAL A 133 -2.51 -1.75 -20.97
N VAL A 134 -2.40 -2.84 -21.76
CA VAL A 134 -1.44 -2.91 -22.87
C VAL A 134 -1.88 -2.12 -24.12
N HIS A 135 -3.17 -1.81 -24.22
CA HIS A 135 -3.74 -1.02 -25.29
C HIS A 135 -4.04 0.40 -24.83
N ASN A 136 -3.88 1.36 -25.73
CA ASN A 136 -4.22 2.75 -25.45
C ASN A 136 -5.74 2.92 -25.51
N ILE A 137 -6.39 2.90 -24.33
CA ILE A 137 -7.84 3.09 -24.19
C ILE A 137 -8.16 4.37 -23.42
N PRO A 138 -9.38 4.92 -23.56
CA PRO A 138 -9.80 6.12 -22.83
C PRO A 138 -10.02 5.81 -21.33
N MET A 139 -8.97 5.87 -20.52
CA MET A 139 -8.98 5.49 -19.10
C MET A 139 -10.06 6.18 -18.29
N LYS A 140 -10.33 7.48 -18.54
CA LYS A 140 -11.44 8.20 -17.88
C LYS A 140 -12.79 7.51 -18.10
N LYS A 141 -13.03 6.99 -19.31
CA LYS A 141 -14.24 6.24 -19.64
C LYS A 141 -14.26 4.88 -18.94
N LEU A 142 -13.10 4.18 -18.90
CA LEU A 142 -12.96 2.94 -18.13
C LEU A 142 -13.33 3.15 -16.66
N PHE A 143 -12.81 4.19 -16.01
CA PHE A 143 -13.11 4.49 -14.61
C PHE A 143 -14.58 4.79 -14.37
N SER A 144 -15.22 5.60 -15.24
CA SER A 144 -16.66 5.91 -15.14
C SER A 144 -17.53 4.66 -15.31
N GLU A 145 -17.23 3.81 -16.29
CA GLU A 145 -17.99 2.57 -16.52
C GLU A 145 -17.77 1.56 -15.39
N ALA A 146 -16.53 1.44 -14.88
CA ALA A 146 -16.22 0.58 -13.72
C ALA A 146 -17.00 1.03 -12.47
N LEU A 147 -16.98 2.33 -12.17
CA LEU A 147 -17.69 2.90 -11.03
C LEU A 147 -19.22 2.66 -11.14
N SER A 148 -19.82 2.83 -12.32
CA SER A 148 -21.23 2.56 -12.56
C SER A 148 -21.62 1.09 -12.33
N LYS A 149 -20.64 0.19 -12.36
CA LYS A 149 -20.79 -1.26 -12.09
C LYS A 149 -20.27 -1.67 -10.70
N GLY A 150 -20.02 -0.70 -9.81
CA GLY A 150 -19.59 -0.95 -8.43
C GLY A 150 -18.11 -1.26 -8.25
N ILE A 151 -17.27 -1.00 -9.25
CA ILE A 151 -15.82 -1.15 -9.14
C ILE A 151 -15.16 0.23 -9.02
N LEU A 152 -14.56 0.49 -7.86
CA LEU A 152 -13.74 1.68 -7.66
C LEU A 152 -12.29 1.35 -8.03
N LEU A 153 -11.80 1.97 -9.09
CA LEU A 153 -10.40 1.84 -9.56
C LEU A 153 -9.55 3.01 -9.08
N ASN A 154 -8.26 2.75 -8.88
CA ASN A 154 -7.27 3.79 -8.58
C ASN A 154 -6.39 4.06 -9.82
N PRO A 155 -6.55 5.22 -10.50
CA PRO A 155 -5.77 5.56 -11.69
C PRO A 155 -4.29 5.74 -11.39
N GLY A 156 -3.42 5.26 -12.28
CA GLY A 156 -1.97 5.36 -12.15
C GLY A 156 -1.48 6.81 -12.11
N ARG A 157 -2.08 7.70 -12.91
CA ARG A 157 -1.71 9.12 -12.97
C ARG A 157 -1.83 9.89 -11.64
N ILE A 158 -2.54 9.35 -10.63
CA ILE A 158 -2.55 9.94 -9.28
C ILE A 158 -1.19 9.80 -8.61
N TYR A 159 -0.40 8.80 -9.01
CA TYR A 159 0.88 8.45 -8.43
C TYR A 159 2.05 8.90 -9.30
N GLU A 160 1.85 8.89 -10.63
CA GLU A 160 2.87 9.22 -11.61
C GLU A 160 2.22 9.79 -12.90
N GLU A 161 2.66 10.94 -13.36
CA GLU A 161 2.05 11.66 -14.50
C GLU A 161 2.07 10.85 -15.81
N GLU A 162 3.13 10.07 -16.04
CA GLU A 162 3.30 9.25 -17.24
C GLU A 162 2.54 7.92 -17.19
N SER A 163 1.87 7.62 -16.07
CA SER A 163 1.17 6.34 -15.84
C SER A 163 -0.31 6.38 -16.23
N ASP A 164 -0.64 7.00 -17.36
CA ASP A 164 -2.04 7.13 -17.82
C ASP A 164 -2.72 5.78 -18.08
N GLN A 165 -2.00 4.74 -18.54
CA GLN A 165 -2.54 3.40 -18.81
C GLN A 165 -2.38 2.43 -17.63
N TYR A 166 -2.13 2.94 -16.43
CA TYR A 166 -1.92 2.12 -15.24
C TYR A 166 -3.08 2.20 -14.25
N ILE A 167 -3.27 1.12 -13.53
CA ILE A 167 -4.28 0.97 -12.47
C ILE A 167 -3.61 0.34 -11.25
N ARG A 168 -3.78 0.93 -10.07
CA ARG A 168 -3.39 0.29 -8.81
C ARG A 168 -4.55 -0.56 -8.28
N LEU A 169 -4.39 -1.87 -8.29
CA LEU A 169 -5.36 -2.83 -7.75
C LEU A 169 -4.98 -3.23 -6.32
N SER A 170 -5.96 -3.19 -5.40
CA SER A 170 -5.77 -3.68 -4.03
C SER A 170 -6.32 -5.09 -3.87
N TYR A 171 -5.55 -5.97 -3.25
CA TYR A 171 -6.00 -7.29 -2.79
C TYR A 171 -6.20 -7.36 -1.26
N GLY A 172 -6.06 -6.23 -0.57
CA GLY A 172 -6.15 -6.17 0.90
C GLY A 172 -7.57 -6.12 1.47
N TYR A 173 -8.59 -5.69 0.71
CA TYR A 173 -9.91 -5.36 1.26
C TYR A 173 -11.05 -6.27 0.77
N ALA A 174 -11.27 -6.37 -0.54
CA ALA A 174 -12.40 -7.10 -1.12
C ALA A 174 -12.37 -8.60 -0.78
N SER A 175 -13.52 -9.28 -0.70
CA SER A 175 -13.54 -10.73 -0.52
C SER A 175 -12.92 -11.46 -1.73
N PRO A 176 -12.48 -12.73 -1.59
CA PRO A 176 -11.98 -13.53 -2.72
C PRO A 176 -12.92 -13.56 -3.93
N GLU A 177 -14.20 -13.69 -3.67
CA GLU A 177 -15.23 -13.68 -4.71
C GLU A 177 -15.35 -12.31 -5.38
N GLN A 178 -15.39 -11.24 -4.59
CA GLN A 178 -15.44 -9.86 -5.10
C GLN A 178 -14.20 -9.53 -5.94
N MET A 179 -13.00 -9.96 -5.52
CA MET A 179 -11.76 -9.77 -6.30
C MET A 179 -11.87 -10.46 -7.66
N THR A 180 -12.26 -11.73 -7.67
CA THR A 180 -12.37 -12.52 -8.91
C THR A 180 -13.41 -11.92 -9.87
N ASN A 181 -14.59 -11.57 -9.36
CA ASN A 181 -15.67 -10.99 -10.16
C ASN A 181 -15.30 -9.58 -10.63
N GLY A 182 -14.65 -8.77 -9.80
CA GLY A 182 -14.17 -7.44 -10.15
C GLY A 182 -13.14 -7.47 -11.27
N VAL A 183 -12.16 -8.38 -11.20
CA VAL A 183 -11.15 -8.56 -12.25
C VAL A 183 -11.78 -9.04 -13.57
N LYS A 184 -12.72 -9.98 -13.51
CA LYS A 184 -13.46 -10.43 -14.69
C LYS A 184 -14.18 -9.26 -15.36
N LEU A 185 -14.96 -8.50 -14.60
CA LEU A 185 -15.70 -7.34 -15.11
C LEU A 185 -14.77 -6.23 -15.64
N LEU A 186 -13.64 -5.98 -14.96
CA LEU A 186 -12.62 -5.05 -15.45
C LEU A 186 -12.10 -5.47 -16.82
N SER A 187 -11.80 -6.75 -17.01
CA SER A 187 -11.32 -7.27 -18.30
C SER A 187 -12.35 -7.12 -19.44
N GLU A 188 -13.62 -7.33 -19.14
CA GLU A 188 -14.73 -7.13 -20.09
C GLU A 188 -14.85 -5.65 -20.51
N LEU A 189 -14.72 -4.73 -19.54
CA LEU A 189 -14.74 -3.28 -19.80
C LEU A 189 -13.55 -2.83 -20.65
N ILE A 190 -12.34 -3.34 -20.37
CA ILE A 190 -11.16 -3.04 -21.17
C ILE A 190 -11.37 -3.48 -22.61
N ARG A 191 -11.80 -4.73 -22.86
CA ARG A 191 -12.07 -5.25 -24.22
C ARG A 191 -13.13 -4.43 -24.95
N LYS A 192 -14.18 -4.03 -24.27
CA LYS A 192 -15.23 -3.15 -24.84
C LYS A 192 -14.67 -1.80 -25.30
N LEU A 193 -13.66 -1.28 -24.63
CA LEU A 193 -13.04 0.02 -24.98
C LEU A 193 -11.92 -0.08 -26.01
N MET A 194 -11.47 -1.30 -26.32
CA MET A 194 -10.53 -1.59 -27.42
C MET A 194 -11.24 -1.74 -28.76
N ALA A 195 -12.52 -2.11 -28.77
CA ALA A 195 -13.38 -2.25 -29.94
C ALA A 195 -13.87 -0.88 -30.44
#